data_ae5533578ee9204ae38ad6b4d49815e6
#
_entry.id   ae5533578ee9204ae38ad6b4d49815e6
#
_cell.length_a   1.000
_cell.length_b   1.000
_cell.length_c   1.000
_cell.angle_alpha   90.00
_cell.angle_beta   90.00
_cell.angle_gamma   90.00
#
_symmetry.space_group_name_H-M   'P 1'
#
loop_
_entity.id
_entity.type
_entity.pdbx_description
1 polymer ?
#
loop_
_entity_poly.entity_id
_entity_poly.type
_entity_poly.pdbx_seq_one_letter_code
_entity_poly.pdbx_strand_id
1 'polypeptide(L)'
;SHASQRLSARLDDFWLDLRLQKVDVPGSHLLRDSVSKRDNILNSLGVSLSCASEMYQRLKGKGRSKLFFGHTQRAIGYAIACLGDLDLAEYSTVDAGKLRDWLFEKGLKRSSVVRNLTIVKAVVNLAIHEEGLGIQNPFLKVYVPSDKQPSKRHALSIEQIRLAQRHCRTKDDSLRWLCALISDTGMRLSEAVGLAKDDLRLHSETPHLVIQKHPWRSLKTSGSERIVPLVGEALWATQRLSEETSGPFLFPQYVNGQTTGSNSASAALNKWLKTFLPKDCVVHGMRHAFRDRLRAGKVPIDMIDQLGGWSSQTIGQRYGDGYSVQQCREILASVLT
;
A
#
# COMPACT_ATOMS: atom_id res chain seq x y z
N SER A 1 -19.76 -20.41 -13.09
CA SER A 1 -20.08 -21.07 -14.36
C SER A 1 -21.45 -20.59 -14.84
N HIS A 2 -21.71 -20.62 -16.16
CA HIS A 2 -22.98 -20.18 -16.77
C HIS A 2 -24.21 -20.91 -16.20
N ALA A 3 -24.07 -22.09 -15.63
CA ALA A 3 -25.12 -22.85 -15.00
C ALA A 3 -25.63 -22.21 -13.69
N SER A 4 -24.71 -21.70 -12.87
CA SER A 4 -25.04 -21.03 -11.60
C SER A 4 -25.80 -19.72 -11.81
N GLN A 5 -25.43 -18.93 -12.82
CA GLN A 5 -26.14 -17.69 -13.17
C GLN A 5 -27.56 -17.94 -13.72
N ARG A 6 -27.75 -19.00 -14.49
CA ARG A 6 -29.07 -19.39 -15.00
C ARG A 6 -30.01 -19.93 -13.91
N LEU A 7 -29.44 -20.60 -12.89
CA LEU A 7 -30.21 -21.05 -11.73
C LEU A 7 -30.65 -19.87 -10.86
N SER A 8 -29.77 -18.92 -10.61
CA SER A 8 -30.09 -17.70 -9.85
C SER A 8 -31.18 -16.88 -10.52
N ALA A 9 -31.08 -16.62 -11.84
CA ALA A 9 -32.08 -15.87 -12.57
C ALA A 9 -33.48 -16.57 -12.56
N ARG A 10 -33.52 -17.90 -12.71
CA ARG A 10 -34.77 -18.65 -12.62
C ARG A 10 -35.41 -18.67 -11.23
N LEU A 11 -34.61 -18.64 -10.19
CA LEU A 11 -35.08 -18.52 -8.81
C LEU A 11 -35.64 -17.13 -8.53
N ASP A 12 -35.00 -16.09 -9.03
CA ASP A 12 -35.45 -14.70 -8.88
C ASP A 12 -36.77 -14.47 -9.62
N ASP A 13 -36.94 -15.00 -10.83
CA ASP A 13 -38.21 -14.97 -11.58
C ASP A 13 -39.31 -15.73 -10.87
N PHE A 14 -39.05 -16.92 -10.32
CA PHE A 14 -40.00 -17.73 -9.58
C PHE A 14 -40.48 -17.00 -8.31
N TRP A 15 -39.62 -16.32 -7.59
CA TRP A 15 -39.98 -15.56 -6.40
C TRP A 15 -40.66 -14.23 -6.72
N LEU A 16 -40.42 -13.65 -7.90
CA LEU A 16 -41.13 -12.46 -8.36
C LEU A 16 -42.57 -12.80 -8.69
N ASP A 17 -42.81 -13.93 -9.37
CA ASP A 17 -44.15 -14.44 -9.69
C ASP A 17 -44.96 -14.78 -8.43
N LEU A 18 -44.35 -15.35 -7.40
CA LEU A 18 -44.99 -15.62 -6.10
C LEU A 18 -45.34 -14.33 -5.33
N ARG A 19 -44.62 -13.23 -5.52
CA ARG A 19 -44.95 -11.92 -4.93
C ARG A 19 -46.09 -11.21 -5.64
N LEU A 20 -46.25 -11.45 -6.92
CA LEU A 20 -47.28 -10.80 -7.75
C LEU A 20 -48.64 -11.52 -7.68
N GLN A 21 -48.66 -12.81 -7.30
CA GLN A 21 -49.88 -13.52 -7.02
C GLN A 21 -50.36 -13.17 -5.60
N LYS A 22 -51.24 -12.18 -5.49
CA LYS A 22 -52.04 -11.93 -4.28
C LYS A 22 -52.96 -13.12 -4.05
N VAL A 23 -52.46 -14.22 -3.49
CA VAL A 23 -53.25 -15.32 -2.98
C VAL A 23 -53.41 -15.11 -1.48
N ASP A 24 -54.61 -14.78 -1.06
CA ASP A 24 -55.03 -14.83 0.33
C ASP A 24 -54.92 -16.28 0.80
N VAL A 25 -53.87 -16.62 1.54
CA VAL A 25 -53.67 -17.95 2.10
C VAL A 25 -53.92 -17.87 3.60
N PRO A 26 -54.95 -18.56 4.10
CA PRO A 26 -55.16 -18.73 5.53
C PRO A 26 -54.08 -19.66 6.08
N GLY A 27 -53.19 -19.12 6.92
CA GLY A 27 -52.21 -19.93 7.64
C GLY A 27 -50.81 -19.32 7.69
N SER A 28 -50.56 -18.45 8.66
CA SER A 28 -49.27 -17.84 8.93
C SER A 28 -48.13 -18.84 9.26
N HIS A 29 -48.43 -20.11 9.41
CA HIS A 29 -47.50 -21.21 9.67
C HIS A 29 -46.69 -21.63 8.42
N LEU A 30 -47.35 -21.62 7.23
CA LEU A 30 -46.69 -22.02 5.98
C LEU A 30 -45.65 -21.02 5.48
N LEU A 31 -45.77 -19.73 5.84
CA LEU A 31 -44.78 -18.70 5.51
C LEU A 31 -43.49 -18.84 6.36
N ARG A 32 -43.63 -19.25 7.63
CA ARG A 32 -42.47 -19.51 8.49
C ARG A 32 -41.67 -20.73 8.02
N ASP A 33 -42.38 -21.80 7.60
CA ASP A 33 -41.75 -23.01 7.08
C ASP A 33 -41.09 -22.79 5.71
N SER A 34 -41.63 -21.92 4.86
CA SER A 34 -41.02 -21.58 3.56
C SER A 34 -39.81 -20.68 3.71
N VAL A 35 -39.81 -19.74 4.65
CA VAL A 35 -38.63 -18.91 4.99
C VAL A 35 -37.55 -19.79 5.62
N SER A 36 -37.93 -20.68 6.57
CA SER A 36 -36.98 -21.62 7.17
C SER A 36 -36.41 -22.61 6.16
N LYS A 37 -37.20 -23.08 5.20
CA LYS A 37 -36.72 -23.94 4.09
C LYS A 37 -35.80 -23.16 3.13
N ARG A 38 -36.10 -21.88 2.85
CA ARG A 38 -35.24 -21.02 2.03
C ARG A 38 -33.89 -20.78 2.70
N ASP A 39 -33.92 -20.47 4.01
CA ASP A 39 -32.72 -20.27 4.80
C ASP A 39 -31.90 -21.57 4.91
N ASN A 40 -32.55 -22.73 5.01
CA ASN A 40 -31.90 -24.04 4.98
C ASN A 40 -31.32 -24.41 3.61
N ILE A 41 -31.99 -24.04 2.49
CA ILE A 41 -31.43 -24.28 1.14
C ILE A 41 -30.32 -23.32 0.80
N LEU A 42 -30.39 -22.04 1.22
CA LEU A 42 -29.27 -21.06 1.07
C LEU A 42 -28.11 -21.42 1.98
N ASN A 43 -28.37 -21.92 3.19
CA ASN A 43 -27.33 -22.46 4.07
C ASN A 43 -26.79 -23.82 3.62
N SER A 44 -27.43 -24.53 2.69
CA SER A 44 -26.93 -25.78 2.10
C SER A 44 -26.04 -25.56 0.88
N LEU A 45 -26.01 -24.35 0.32
CA LEU A 45 -24.99 -23.92 -0.67
C LEU A 45 -23.87 -23.22 0.06
N GLY A 46 -22.97 -24.00 0.64
CA GLY A 46 -21.85 -23.50 1.41
C GLY A 46 -21.01 -22.47 0.64
N VAL A 47 -20.48 -21.48 1.33
CA VAL A 47 -19.63 -20.42 0.76
C VAL A 47 -18.19 -20.88 0.81
N SER A 48 -17.61 -21.26 -0.33
CA SER A 48 -16.21 -21.65 -0.40
C SER A 48 -15.27 -20.45 -0.21
N LEU A 49 -14.00 -20.73 0.12
CA LEU A 49 -12.99 -19.70 0.30
C LEU A 49 -12.72 -18.91 -1.00
N SER A 50 -12.83 -19.56 -2.16
CA SER A 50 -12.73 -18.88 -3.47
C SER A 50 -13.91 -17.94 -3.70
N CYS A 51 -15.15 -18.38 -3.42
CA CYS A 51 -16.33 -17.52 -3.51
C CYS A 51 -16.24 -16.31 -2.58
N ALA A 52 -15.79 -16.52 -1.34
CA ALA A 52 -15.53 -15.43 -0.37
C ALA A 52 -14.50 -14.43 -0.90
N SER A 53 -13.46 -14.91 -1.59
CA SER A 53 -12.45 -14.05 -2.20
C SER A 53 -12.99 -13.21 -3.35
N GLU A 54 -13.81 -13.77 -4.20
CA GLU A 54 -14.47 -13.06 -5.30
C GLU A 54 -15.40 -11.97 -4.76
N MET A 55 -16.21 -12.30 -3.75
CA MET A 55 -17.06 -11.34 -3.03
C MET A 55 -16.24 -10.20 -2.44
N TYR A 56 -15.15 -10.53 -1.74
CA TYR A 56 -14.26 -9.53 -1.15
C TYR A 56 -13.67 -8.59 -2.19
N GLN A 57 -13.22 -9.13 -3.32
CA GLN A 57 -12.65 -8.34 -4.40
C GLN A 57 -13.72 -7.46 -5.09
N ARG A 58 -14.93 -7.96 -5.26
CA ARG A 58 -16.07 -7.20 -5.80
C ARG A 58 -16.45 -6.02 -4.89
N LEU A 59 -16.61 -6.27 -3.59
CA LEU A 59 -17.12 -5.27 -2.63
C LEU A 59 -16.05 -4.28 -2.18
N LYS A 60 -14.82 -4.75 -1.95
CA LYS A 60 -13.72 -3.91 -1.44
C LYS A 60 -12.74 -3.44 -2.52
N GLY A 61 -12.88 -3.94 -3.76
CA GLY A 61 -11.94 -3.67 -4.86
C GLY A 61 -12.21 -2.38 -5.61
N LYS A 62 -13.40 -1.78 -5.50
CA LYS A 62 -13.73 -0.53 -6.22
C LYS A 62 -12.72 0.58 -5.89
N GLY A 63 -12.04 1.11 -6.91
CA GLY A 63 -11.00 2.14 -6.76
C GLY A 63 -9.66 1.64 -6.18
N ARG A 64 -9.48 0.33 -5.98
CA ARG A 64 -8.22 -0.23 -5.49
C ARG A 64 -7.23 -0.51 -6.62
N SER A 65 -5.94 -0.49 -6.26
CA SER A 65 -4.86 -0.77 -7.20
C SER A 65 -4.77 -2.26 -7.56
N LYS A 66 -4.11 -2.58 -8.69
CA LYS A 66 -3.79 -3.98 -9.07
C LYS A 66 -3.08 -4.77 -7.96
N LEU A 67 -2.31 -4.09 -7.10
CA LEU A 67 -1.63 -4.72 -5.96
C LEU A 67 -2.60 -5.28 -4.92
N PHE A 68 -3.75 -4.62 -4.69
CA PHE A 68 -4.77 -5.12 -3.79
C PHE A 68 -5.28 -6.49 -4.26
N PHE A 69 -5.66 -6.59 -5.53
CA PHE A 69 -6.14 -7.85 -6.12
C PHE A 69 -5.05 -8.93 -6.08
N GLY A 70 -3.83 -8.61 -6.51
CA GLY A 70 -2.71 -9.57 -6.50
C GLY A 70 -2.32 -10.05 -5.09
N HIS A 71 -2.44 -9.21 -4.06
CA HIS A 71 -2.21 -9.63 -2.68
C HIS A 71 -3.34 -10.54 -2.17
N THR A 72 -4.60 -10.22 -2.48
CA THR A 72 -5.75 -11.05 -2.10
C THR A 72 -5.68 -12.41 -2.77
N GLN A 73 -5.50 -12.45 -4.09
CA GLN A 73 -5.36 -13.69 -4.85
C GLN A 73 -4.24 -14.58 -4.34
N ARG A 74 -3.08 -13.99 -4.04
CA ARG A 74 -1.93 -14.74 -3.50
C ARG A 74 -2.23 -15.31 -2.13
N ALA A 75 -2.81 -14.54 -1.21
CA ALA A 75 -3.10 -15.00 0.14
C ALA A 75 -4.13 -16.12 0.14
N ILE A 76 -5.19 -15.98 -0.65
CA ILE A 76 -6.22 -17.00 -0.80
C ILE A 76 -5.66 -18.22 -1.56
N GLY A 77 -4.88 -18.01 -2.60
CA GLY A 77 -4.20 -19.11 -3.30
C GLY A 77 -3.30 -19.94 -2.39
N TYR A 78 -2.60 -19.30 -1.44
CA TYR A 78 -1.83 -20.02 -0.41
C TYR A 78 -2.74 -20.81 0.54
N ALA A 79 -3.86 -20.23 0.97
CA ALA A 79 -4.80 -20.91 1.86
C ALA A 79 -5.43 -22.14 1.16
N ILE A 80 -5.88 -22.00 -0.08
CA ILE A 80 -6.43 -23.10 -0.89
C ILE A 80 -5.37 -24.18 -1.15
N ALA A 81 -4.15 -23.81 -1.49
CA ALA A 81 -3.06 -24.78 -1.73
C ALA A 81 -2.68 -25.57 -0.48
N CYS A 82 -2.86 -25.00 0.71
CA CYS A 82 -2.54 -25.66 1.98
C CYS A 82 -3.71 -26.48 2.54
N LEU A 83 -4.93 -25.96 2.42
CA LEU A 83 -6.10 -26.47 3.15
C LEU A 83 -7.21 -27.04 2.25
N GLY A 84 -7.14 -26.79 0.95
CA GLY A 84 -8.27 -27.02 0.01
C GLY A 84 -9.22 -25.82 -0.08
N ASP A 85 -10.06 -25.82 -1.12
CA ASP A 85 -11.13 -24.84 -1.31
C ASP A 85 -12.43 -25.38 -0.72
N LEU A 86 -12.55 -25.34 0.60
CA LEU A 86 -13.65 -25.88 1.37
C LEU A 86 -14.70 -24.82 1.65
N ASP A 87 -15.86 -25.24 2.14
CA ASP A 87 -16.84 -24.35 2.76
C ASP A 87 -16.23 -23.64 3.97
N LEU A 88 -16.61 -22.37 4.20
CA LEU A 88 -16.09 -21.60 5.33
C LEU A 88 -16.41 -22.24 6.69
N ALA A 89 -17.48 -22.99 6.78
CA ALA A 89 -17.88 -23.71 8.00
C ALA A 89 -17.01 -24.94 8.29
N GLU A 90 -16.30 -25.47 7.30
CA GLU A 90 -15.44 -26.64 7.45
C GLU A 90 -14.04 -26.30 7.98
N TYR A 91 -13.63 -25.03 7.90
CA TYR A 91 -12.33 -24.62 8.45
C TYR A 91 -12.38 -24.47 9.97
N SER A 92 -11.34 -24.94 10.61
CA SER A 92 -11.11 -24.87 12.05
C SER A 92 -9.95 -23.95 12.43
N THR A 93 -9.82 -23.62 13.71
CA THR A 93 -8.65 -22.92 14.24
C THR A 93 -7.36 -23.74 14.09
N VAL A 94 -7.47 -25.07 14.02
CA VAL A 94 -6.33 -25.97 13.74
C VAL A 94 -5.82 -25.75 12.31
N ASP A 95 -6.72 -25.59 11.34
CA ASP A 95 -6.37 -25.35 9.95
C ASP A 95 -5.73 -23.96 9.78
N ALA A 96 -6.19 -22.96 10.52
CA ALA A 96 -5.54 -21.66 10.55
C ALA A 96 -4.10 -21.73 11.08
N GLY A 97 -3.85 -22.61 12.07
CA GLY A 97 -2.49 -22.94 12.55
C GLY A 97 -1.65 -23.65 11.50
N LYS A 98 -2.22 -24.65 10.81
CA LYS A 98 -1.53 -25.36 9.70
C LYS A 98 -1.13 -24.39 8.58
N LEU A 99 -2.02 -23.47 8.19
CA LEU A 99 -1.68 -22.46 7.18
C LEU A 99 -0.50 -21.60 7.60
N ARG A 100 -0.46 -21.14 8.87
CA ARG A 100 0.68 -20.39 9.41
C ARG A 100 1.98 -21.18 9.25
N ASP A 101 1.99 -22.43 9.69
CA ASP A 101 3.19 -23.28 9.71
C ASP A 101 3.66 -23.57 8.29
N TRP A 102 2.73 -23.91 7.39
CA TRP A 102 3.00 -24.11 5.98
C TRP A 102 3.58 -22.86 5.28
N LEU A 103 3.11 -21.66 5.63
CA LEU A 103 3.69 -20.42 5.11
C LEU A 103 5.14 -20.21 5.58
N PHE A 104 5.47 -20.59 6.82
CA PHE A 104 6.86 -20.59 7.31
C PHE A 104 7.72 -21.64 6.61
N GLU A 105 7.22 -22.84 6.42
CA GLU A 105 7.90 -23.92 5.68
C GLU A 105 8.23 -23.52 4.24
N LYS A 106 7.38 -22.73 3.59
CA LYS A 106 7.67 -22.08 2.30
C LYS A 106 8.73 -20.98 2.36
N GLY A 107 9.34 -20.73 3.50
CA GLY A 107 10.39 -19.74 3.69
C GLY A 107 9.89 -18.28 3.76
N LEU A 108 8.59 -18.05 4.00
CA LEU A 108 8.08 -16.68 4.13
C LEU A 108 8.54 -16.06 5.45
N LYS A 109 8.99 -14.81 5.39
CA LYS A 109 9.29 -14.05 6.60
C LYS A 109 8.01 -13.79 7.39
N ARG A 110 8.14 -13.67 8.71
CA ARG A 110 7.05 -13.38 9.65
C ARG A 110 6.10 -12.28 9.16
N SER A 111 6.63 -11.16 8.70
CA SER A 111 5.82 -10.04 8.19
C SER A 111 4.95 -10.41 6.99
N SER A 112 5.41 -11.33 6.14
CA SER A 112 4.65 -11.87 5.02
C SER A 112 3.60 -12.87 5.49
N VAL A 113 3.93 -13.74 6.45
CA VAL A 113 2.97 -14.67 7.08
C VAL A 113 1.82 -13.89 7.70
N VAL A 114 2.12 -12.90 8.57
CA VAL A 114 1.11 -12.03 9.20
C VAL A 114 0.24 -11.34 8.15
N ARG A 115 0.82 -10.82 7.07
CA ARG A 115 0.06 -10.18 6.00
C ARG A 115 -0.91 -11.13 5.32
N ASN A 116 -0.47 -12.34 4.95
CA ASN A 116 -1.33 -13.33 4.29
C ASN A 116 -2.48 -13.75 5.21
N LEU A 117 -2.20 -14.08 6.47
CA LEU A 117 -3.24 -14.41 7.46
C LEU A 117 -4.22 -13.26 7.69
N THR A 118 -3.74 -12.01 7.71
CA THR A 118 -4.62 -10.83 7.84
C THR A 118 -5.57 -10.69 6.65
N ILE A 119 -5.11 -10.99 5.43
CA ILE A 119 -5.96 -10.96 4.24
C ILE A 119 -6.99 -12.09 4.29
N VAL A 120 -6.58 -13.33 4.57
CA VAL A 120 -7.51 -14.47 4.71
C VAL A 120 -8.58 -14.16 5.77
N LYS A 121 -8.16 -13.67 6.95
CA LYS A 121 -9.08 -13.24 7.99
C LYS A 121 -10.08 -12.19 7.49
N ALA A 122 -9.62 -11.18 6.73
CA ALA A 122 -10.49 -10.11 6.24
C ALA A 122 -11.50 -10.61 5.18
N VAL A 123 -11.07 -11.54 4.32
CA VAL A 123 -11.95 -12.18 3.32
C VAL A 123 -13.04 -12.99 4.00
N VAL A 124 -12.64 -13.86 4.94
CA VAL A 124 -13.59 -14.73 5.68
C VAL A 124 -14.55 -13.90 6.55
N ASN A 125 -14.06 -12.86 7.25
CA ASN A 125 -14.93 -11.97 8.02
C ASN A 125 -15.99 -11.30 7.14
N LEU A 126 -15.60 -10.79 5.96
CA LEU A 126 -16.57 -10.16 5.08
C LEU A 126 -17.63 -11.15 4.63
N ALA A 127 -17.26 -12.35 4.19
CA ALA A 127 -18.20 -13.37 3.74
C ALA A 127 -19.16 -13.80 4.86
N ILE A 128 -18.66 -13.98 6.09
CA ILE A 128 -19.51 -14.30 7.26
C ILE A 128 -20.59 -13.22 7.46
N HIS A 129 -20.22 -11.94 7.35
CA HIS A 129 -21.16 -10.83 7.54
C HIS A 129 -22.13 -10.66 6.38
N GLU A 130 -21.66 -10.76 5.14
CA GLU A 130 -22.49 -10.55 3.94
C GLU A 130 -23.49 -11.70 3.73
N GLU A 131 -23.09 -12.93 4.04
CA GLU A 131 -23.91 -14.12 3.88
C GLU A 131 -24.67 -14.51 5.17
N GLY A 132 -24.49 -13.76 6.27
CA GLY A 132 -25.16 -14.04 7.54
C GLY A 132 -24.81 -15.39 8.15
N LEU A 133 -23.58 -15.88 7.93
CA LEU A 133 -23.17 -17.20 8.40
C LEU A 133 -23.05 -17.23 9.93
N GLY A 134 -23.69 -18.21 10.58
CA GLY A 134 -23.65 -18.38 12.04
C GLY A 134 -22.35 -18.98 12.59
N ILE A 135 -21.20 -18.75 11.91
CA ILE A 135 -19.89 -19.31 12.27
C ILE A 135 -18.94 -18.25 12.80
N GLN A 136 -17.98 -18.67 13.61
CA GLN A 136 -16.87 -17.82 13.99
C GLN A 136 -15.72 -17.96 12.99
N ASN A 137 -15.07 -16.85 12.66
CA ASN A 137 -13.91 -16.88 11.77
C ASN A 137 -12.72 -17.61 12.42
N PRO A 138 -12.29 -18.77 11.90
CA PRO A 138 -11.18 -19.54 12.47
C PRO A 138 -9.83 -18.85 12.36
N PHE A 139 -9.67 -17.89 11.42
CA PHE A 139 -8.44 -17.13 11.21
C PHE A 139 -8.34 -15.87 12.09
N LEU A 140 -9.26 -15.66 13.02
CA LEU A 140 -9.33 -14.41 13.80
C LEU A 140 -8.13 -14.20 14.73
N LYS A 141 -7.69 -15.24 15.43
CA LYS A 141 -6.68 -15.18 16.51
C LYS A 141 -5.53 -16.16 16.26
N VAL A 142 -4.96 -16.19 15.06
CA VAL A 142 -3.82 -17.04 14.77
C VAL A 142 -2.56 -16.47 15.45
N TYR A 143 -1.98 -17.23 16.37
CA TYR A 143 -0.71 -16.86 16.98
C TYR A 143 0.43 -16.99 15.96
N VAL A 144 1.19 -15.90 15.79
CA VAL A 144 2.40 -15.90 14.93
C VAL A 144 3.59 -15.54 15.82
N PRO A 145 4.57 -16.44 15.97
CA PRO A 145 5.75 -16.20 16.80
C PRO A 145 6.42 -14.87 16.48
N SER A 146 6.86 -14.12 17.49
CA SER A 146 7.63 -12.89 17.26
C SER A 146 9.05 -13.23 16.85
N ASP A 147 9.60 -12.48 15.88
CA ASP A 147 11.03 -12.55 15.59
C ASP A 147 11.81 -12.14 16.84
N LYS A 148 12.82 -12.94 17.22
CA LYS A 148 13.68 -12.65 18.39
C LYS A 148 14.44 -11.33 18.23
N GLN A 149 14.61 -10.85 17.00
CA GLN A 149 15.15 -9.53 16.68
C GLN A 149 14.37 -8.94 15.49
N PRO A 150 13.54 -7.91 15.70
CA PRO A 150 12.97 -7.17 14.59
C PRO A 150 14.12 -6.58 13.78
N SER A 151 14.17 -6.87 12.48
CA SER A 151 15.16 -6.25 11.60
C SER A 151 14.90 -4.74 11.60
N LYS A 152 15.66 -3.98 12.41
CA LYS A 152 15.65 -2.53 12.35
C LYS A 152 16.13 -2.14 10.96
N ARG A 153 15.29 -1.46 10.18
CA ARG A 153 15.75 -0.80 8.97
C ARG A 153 16.65 0.35 9.43
N HIS A 154 17.94 0.22 9.20
CA HIS A 154 18.90 1.24 9.56
C HIS A 154 18.74 2.46 8.64
N ALA A 155 18.72 3.66 9.23
CA ALA A 155 18.99 4.87 8.49
C ALA A 155 20.43 4.82 7.98
N LEU A 156 20.70 5.39 6.81
CA LEU A 156 22.08 5.57 6.36
C LEU A 156 22.78 6.60 7.26
N SER A 157 24.06 6.37 7.56
CA SER A 157 24.85 7.38 8.26
C SER A 157 25.11 8.59 7.34
N ILE A 158 25.54 9.70 7.92
CA ILE A 158 25.89 10.92 7.16
C ILE A 158 27.01 10.61 6.16
N GLU A 159 28.00 9.82 6.56
CA GLU A 159 29.14 9.42 5.71
C GLU A 159 28.66 8.58 4.52
N GLN A 160 27.73 7.66 4.76
CA GLN A 160 27.14 6.82 3.70
C GLN A 160 26.32 7.64 2.71
N ILE A 161 25.57 8.64 3.20
CA ILE A 161 24.83 9.56 2.34
C ILE A 161 25.78 10.39 1.49
N ARG A 162 26.78 11.03 2.11
CA ARG A 162 27.78 11.84 1.40
C ARG A 162 28.58 11.01 0.38
N LEU A 163 28.87 9.74 0.70
CA LEU A 163 29.50 8.83 -0.25
C LEU A 163 28.57 8.57 -1.45
N ALA A 164 27.29 8.27 -1.21
CA ALA A 164 26.33 8.07 -2.28
C ALA A 164 26.15 9.33 -3.15
N GLN A 165 26.08 10.51 -2.53
CA GLN A 165 25.99 11.81 -3.22
C GLN A 165 27.21 12.07 -4.11
N ARG A 166 28.45 11.82 -3.63
CA ARG A 166 29.66 11.92 -4.48
C ARG A 166 29.59 11.00 -5.68
N HIS A 167 29.16 9.75 -5.48
CA HIS A 167 28.96 8.82 -6.60
C HIS A 167 27.86 9.27 -7.56
N CYS A 168 26.81 9.97 -7.07
CA CYS A 168 25.80 10.57 -7.92
C CYS A 168 26.40 11.64 -8.83
N ARG A 169 27.22 12.54 -8.28
CA ARG A 169 27.91 13.58 -9.04
C ARG A 169 28.85 13.02 -10.10
N THR A 170 29.60 11.97 -9.74
CA THR A 170 30.56 11.35 -10.67
C THR A 170 29.91 10.67 -11.85
N LYS A 171 28.74 10.03 -11.66
CA LYS A 171 28.06 9.30 -12.71
C LYS A 171 27.11 10.17 -13.53
N ASP A 172 26.53 11.18 -12.93
CA ASP A 172 25.69 12.24 -13.50
C ASP A 172 24.68 11.73 -14.52
N ASP A 173 23.81 10.82 -14.12
CA ASP A 173 22.73 10.25 -14.92
C ASP A 173 21.40 10.21 -14.17
N SER A 174 20.32 9.92 -14.90
CA SER A 174 18.95 9.95 -14.39
C SER A 174 18.72 9.11 -13.13
N LEU A 175 19.37 7.92 -13.01
CA LEU A 175 19.24 7.08 -11.81
C LEU A 175 19.92 7.73 -10.61
N ARG A 176 21.05 8.42 -10.80
CA ARG A 176 21.81 9.10 -9.77
C ARG A 176 21.14 10.41 -9.36
N TRP A 177 20.54 11.12 -10.30
CA TRP A 177 19.68 12.28 -9.97
C TRP A 177 18.50 11.90 -9.10
N LEU A 178 17.86 10.73 -9.37
CA LEU A 178 16.82 10.19 -8.50
C LEU A 178 17.32 9.92 -7.07
N CYS A 179 18.52 9.35 -6.94
CA CYS A 179 19.15 9.09 -5.64
C CYS A 179 19.44 10.38 -4.89
N ALA A 180 20.09 11.34 -5.56
CA ALA A 180 20.44 12.64 -5.00
C ALA A 180 19.19 13.42 -4.56
N LEU A 181 18.16 13.44 -5.39
CA LEU A 181 16.88 14.05 -5.06
C LEU A 181 16.29 13.49 -3.76
N ILE A 182 16.25 12.16 -3.61
CA ILE A 182 15.68 11.52 -2.42
C ILE A 182 16.54 11.77 -1.18
N SER A 183 17.87 11.89 -1.34
CA SER A 183 18.77 12.05 -0.21
C SER A 183 18.54 13.34 0.58
N ASP A 184 18.15 14.42 -0.08
CA ASP A 184 17.98 15.74 0.53
C ASP A 184 16.52 16.24 0.55
N THR A 185 15.57 15.45 0.05
CA THR A 185 14.14 15.72 0.19
C THR A 185 13.42 14.75 1.12
N GLY A 186 14.01 13.57 1.35
CA GLY A 186 13.40 12.50 2.11
C GLY A 186 12.07 11.99 1.55
N MET A 187 11.70 12.33 0.31
CA MET A 187 10.45 11.91 -0.31
C MET A 187 10.40 10.38 -0.52
N ARG A 188 9.19 9.85 -0.67
CA ARG A 188 9.05 8.43 -1.02
C ARG A 188 9.51 8.20 -2.45
N LEU A 189 10.15 7.06 -2.71
CA LEU A 189 10.61 6.73 -4.05
C LEU A 189 9.48 6.77 -5.10
N SER A 190 8.27 6.32 -4.73
CA SER A 190 7.11 6.40 -5.62
C SER A 190 6.64 7.83 -5.89
N GLU A 191 6.87 8.76 -4.98
CA GLU A 191 6.63 10.19 -5.19
C GLU A 191 7.65 10.75 -6.18
N ALA A 192 8.95 10.45 -5.96
CA ALA A 192 10.04 10.93 -6.77
C ALA A 192 9.97 10.46 -8.23
N VAL A 193 9.80 9.15 -8.47
CA VAL A 193 9.73 8.61 -9.84
C VAL A 193 8.53 9.11 -10.63
N GLY A 194 7.45 9.51 -9.96
CA GLY A 194 6.24 10.01 -10.59
C GLY A 194 6.18 11.52 -10.76
N LEU A 195 7.29 12.24 -10.59
CA LEU A 195 7.32 13.69 -10.76
C LEU A 195 7.14 14.09 -12.22
N ALA A 196 6.28 15.08 -12.44
CA ALA A 196 6.14 15.80 -13.68
C ALA A 196 7.03 17.05 -13.71
N LYS A 197 7.30 17.60 -14.88
CA LYS A 197 7.97 18.92 -15.01
C LYS A 197 7.16 20.01 -14.32
N ASP A 198 5.83 19.92 -14.42
CA ASP A 198 4.92 20.87 -13.79
C ASP A 198 4.91 20.80 -12.25
N ASP A 199 5.54 19.81 -11.64
CA ASP A 199 5.76 19.77 -10.20
C ASP A 199 6.98 20.61 -9.77
N LEU A 200 7.85 21.05 -10.73
CA LEU A 200 9.03 21.86 -10.45
C LEU A 200 8.73 23.36 -10.44
N ARG A 201 9.31 24.07 -9.50
CA ARG A 201 9.29 25.54 -9.40
C ARG A 201 10.71 26.07 -9.21
N LEU A 202 11.59 25.80 -10.22
CA LEU A 202 13.03 26.14 -10.13
C LEU A 202 13.29 27.64 -10.23
N HIS A 203 12.45 28.38 -10.96
CA HIS A 203 12.60 29.81 -11.20
C HIS A 203 11.83 30.69 -10.21
N SER A 204 11.21 30.08 -9.18
CA SER A 204 10.61 30.83 -8.08
C SER A 204 11.68 31.41 -7.16
N GLU A 205 11.33 32.43 -6.37
CA GLU A 205 12.23 33.03 -5.35
C GLU A 205 12.84 31.95 -4.44
N THR A 206 12.05 30.95 -4.08
CA THR A 206 12.51 29.77 -3.37
C THR A 206 12.29 28.55 -4.23
N PRO A 207 13.32 27.97 -4.88
CA PRO A 207 13.18 26.74 -5.67
C PRO A 207 12.59 25.59 -4.86
N HIS A 208 11.54 24.95 -5.37
CA HIS A 208 10.83 23.88 -4.66
C HIS A 208 10.11 22.90 -5.58
N LEU A 209 9.71 21.79 -5.02
CA LEU A 209 8.83 20.76 -5.60
C LEU A 209 7.43 20.84 -4.99
N VAL A 210 6.40 20.67 -5.82
CA VAL A 210 5.03 20.47 -5.40
C VAL A 210 4.70 18.98 -5.50
N ILE A 211 4.52 18.31 -4.36
CA ILE A 211 4.11 16.89 -4.33
C ILE A 211 2.60 16.85 -4.28
N GLN A 212 1.97 16.45 -5.36
CA GLN A 212 0.52 16.39 -5.55
C GLN A 212 0.11 15.09 -6.22
N LYS A 213 -1.20 14.79 -6.23
CA LYS A 213 -1.75 13.63 -6.95
C LYS A 213 -1.68 13.86 -8.46
N HIS A 214 -1.43 12.77 -9.17
CA HIS A 214 -1.52 12.70 -10.63
C HIS A 214 -2.27 11.44 -11.06
N PRO A 215 -2.81 11.35 -12.27
CA PRO A 215 -3.46 10.13 -12.76
C PRO A 215 -2.60 8.87 -12.65
N TRP A 216 -1.28 9.02 -12.86
CA TRP A 216 -0.29 7.94 -12.78
C TRP A 216 0.33 7.76 -11.39
N ARG A 217 0.14 8.70 -10.46
CA ARG A 217 0.74 8.71 -9.12
C ARG A 217 -0.28 9.01 -8.04
N SER A 218 -0.75 7.99 -7.35
CA SER A 218 -1.50 8.16 -6.12
C SER A 218 -0.56 8.48 -4.96
N LEU A 219 -1.04 9.24 -3.98
CA LEU A 219 -0.34 9.48 -2.73
C LEU A 219 -0.87 8.54 -1.64
N LYS A 220 0.02 8.13 -0.72
CA LYS A 220 -0.30 7.12 0.31
C LYS A 220 -1.37 7.61 1.30
N THR A 221 -1.35 8.91 1.62
CA THR A 221 -2.28 9.56 2.57
C THR A 221 -2.65 10.95 2.05
N SER A 222 -3.75 11.53 2.51
CA SER A 222 -4.14 12.91 2.18
C SER A 222 -3.07 13.94 2.56
N GLY A 223 -2.40 13.76 3.70
CA GLY A 223 -1.30 14.63 4.14
C GLY A 223 0.03 14.43 3.41
N SER A 224 0.06 13.63 2.34
CA SER A 224 1.28 13.48 1.52
C SER A 224 1.47 14.62 0.51
N GLU A 225 0.41 15.37 0.20
CA GLU A 225 0.50 16.60 -0.61
C GLU A 225 1.27 17.65 0.18
N ARG A 226 2.30 18.23 -0.43
CA ARG A 226 3.19 19.17 0.23
C ARG A 226 4.12 19.86 -0.75
N ILE A 227 4.68 20.98 -0.29
CA ILE A 227 5.78 21.67 -0.95
C ILE A 227 7.08 21.27 -0.25
N VAL A 228 8.11 20.94 -1.02
CA VAL A 228 9.45 20.59 -0.53
C VAL A 228 10.47 21.53 -1.16
N PRO A 229 11.11 22.42 -0.37
CA PRO A 229 12.20 23.26 -0.88
C PRO A 229 13.38 22.42 -1.37
N LEU A 230 14.05 22.92 -2.38
CA LEU A 230 15.21 22.28 -2.99
C LEU A 230 16.51 22.95 -2.49
N VAL A 231 17.35 22.14 -1.86
CA VAL A 231 18.69 22.54 -1.41
C VAL A 231 19.70 21.44 -1.76
N GLY A 232 20.99 21.74 -1.68
CA GLY A 232 22.07 20.76 -1.80
C GLY A 232 21.96 19.88 -3.06
N GLU A 233 22.07 18.57 -2.87
CA GLU A 233 22.06 17.59 -3.97
C GLU A 233 20.67 17.45 -4.63
N ALA A 234 19.59 17.75 -3.91
CA ALA A 234 18.25 17.75 -4.50
C ALA A 234 18.08 18.89 -5.51
N LEU A 235 18.63 20.09 -5.21
CA LEU A 235 18.59 21.22 -6.14
C LEU A 235 19.41 20.90 -7.40
N TRP A 236 20.63 20.42 -7.24
CA TRP A 236 21.45 20.00 -8.37
C TRP A 236 20.74 18.97 -9.25
N ALA A 237 20.22 17.91 -8.64
CA ALA A 237 19.56 16.84 -9.38
C ALA A 237 18.34 17.33 -10.17
N THR A 238 17.57 18.26 -9.59
CA THR A 238 16.38 18.81 -10.29
C THR A 238 16.76 19.79 -11.40
N GLN A 239 17.86 20.51 -11.28
CA GLN A 239 18.43 21.30 -12.38
C GLN A 239 18.82 20.40 -13.56
N ARG A 240 19.61 19.34 -13.30
CA ARG A 240 19.97 18.35 -14.33
C ARG A 240 18.75 17.70 -14.97
N LEU A 241 17.76 17.30 -14.17
CA LEU A 241 16.50 16.73 -14.69
C LEU A 241 15.73 17.71 -15.56
N SER A 242 15.69 18.98 -15.21
CA SER A 242 15.03 20.03 -16.00
C SER A 242 15.68 20.22 -17.37
N GLU A 243 17.02 20.20 -17.40
CA GLU A 243 17.85 20.42 -18.59
C GLU A 243 17.82 19.19 -19.53
N GLU A 244 18.03 17.99 -18.97
CA GLU A 244 18.32 16.77 -19.73
C GLU A 244 17.07 15.96 -20.11
N THR A 245 15.92 16.22 -19.47
CA THR A 245 14.72 15.41 -19.70
C THR A 245 13.80 16.10 -20.69
N SER A 246 13.46 15.42 -21.76
CA SER A 246 12.40 15.82 -22.70
C SER A 246 11.03 15.28 -22.28
N GLY A 247 9.95 15.98 -22.63
CA GLY A 247 8.57 15.56 -22.32
C GLY A 247 8.12 15.92 -20.90
N PRO A 248 6.92 15.43 -20.47
CA PRO A 248 6.26 15.91 -19.26
C PRO A 248 6.78 15.28 -17.96
N PHE A 249 7.47 14.14 -18.00
CA PHE A 249 7.94 13.41 -16.84
C PHE A 249 9.42 13.62 -16.58
N LEU A 250 9.81 13.73 -15.29
CA LEU A 250 11.23 13.83 -14.93
C LEU A 250 11.96 12.49 -15.03
N PHE A 251 11.24 11.38 -14.90
CA PHE A 251 11.77 10.03 -15.01
C PHE A 251 10.94 9.19 -16.00
N PRO A 252 10.99 9.51 -17.30
CA PRO A 252 10.12 8.88 -18.32
C PRO A 252 10.29 7.36 -18.40
N GLN A 253 11.46 6.81 -18.05
CA GLN A 253 11.69 5.37 -18.01
C GLN A 253 10.91 4.63 -16.91
N TYR A 254 10.35 5.37 -15.95
CA TYR A 254 9.57 4.81 -14.85
C TYR A 254 8.09 5.24 -14.84
N VAL A 255 7.65 6.01 -15.83
CA VAL A 255 6.26 6.49 -15.91
C VAL A 255 5.70 6.22 -17.31
N ASN A 256 4.55 5.53 -17.35
CA ASN A 256 3.86 5.25 -18.61
C ASN A 256 2.54 6.04 -18.78
N GLY A 257 2.34 7.10 -17.99
CA GLY A 257 1.11 7.91 -18.00
C GLY A 257 -0.06 7.31 -17.21
N GLN A 258 0.00 6.04 -16.79
CA GLN A 258 -1.03 5.37 -15.99
C GLN A 258 -0.51 4.89 -14.62
N THR A 259 0.74 4.47 -14.56
CA THR A 259 1.38 3.92 -13.37
C THR A 259 2.84 4.32 -13.29
N THR A 260 3.44 4.15 -12.11
CA THR A 260 4.87 4.37 -11.87
C THR A 260 5.60 3.05 -11.63
N GLY A 261 6.80 2.91 -12.20
CA GLY A 261 7.73 1.79 -12.04
C GLY A 261 8.62 1.90 -10.79
N SER A 262 8.08 2.33 -9.64
CA SER A 262 8.86 2.53 -8.42
C SER A 262 9.59 1.27 -7.92
N ASN A 263 9.05 0.07 -8.19
CA ASN A 263 9.72 -1.19 -7.85
C ASN A 263 10.98 -1.40 -8.69
N SER A 264 10.92 -1.12 -9.99
CA SER A 264 12.07 -1.22 -10.91
C SER A 264 13.15 -0.20 -10.53
N ALA A 265 12.76 1.05 -10.24
CA ALA A 265 13.67 2.08 -9.76
C ALA A 265 14.32 1.68 -8.42
N SER A 266 13.54 1.11 -7.49
CA SER A 266 14.06 0.58 -6.22
C SER A 266 15.08 -0.53 -6.43
N ALA A 267 14.79 -1.47 -7.32
CA ALA A 267 15.71 -2.57 -7.64
C ALA A 267 17.02 -2.05 -8.22
N ALA A 268 16.95 -1.13 -9.20
CA ALA A 268 18.12 -0.53 -9.82
C ALA A 268 18.98 0.27 -8.82
N LEU A 269 18.34 1.15 -8.03
CA LEU A 269 19.04 1.93 -7.01
C LEU A 269 19.69 1.05 -5.95
N ASN A 270 18.97 0.07 -5.42
CA ASN A 270 19.51 -0.82 -4.39
C ASN A 270 20.64 -1.72 -4.92
N LYS A 271 20.54 -2.17 -6.19
CA LYS A 271 21.64 -2.89 -6.83
C LYS A 271 22.90 -2.04 -6.92
N TRP A 272 22.74 -0.79 -7.33
CA TRP A 272 23.85 0.14 -7.43
C TRP A 272 24.43 0.54 -6.06
N LEU A 273 23.59 0.89 -5.06
CA LEU A 273 24.06 1.24 -3.72
C LEU A 273 24.91 0.13 -3.09
N LYS A 274 24.55 -1.13 -3.30
CA LYS A 274 25.27 -2.32 -2.79
C LYS A 274 26.66 -2.51 -3.41
N THR A 275 27.05 -1.76 -4.44
CA THR A 275 28.39 -1.83 -5.01
C THR A 275 29.43 -1.10 -4.15
N PHE A 276 29.01 -0.20 -3.25
CA PHE A 276 29.91 0.60 -2.40
C PHE A 276 29.38 0.84 -0.98
N LEU A 277 28.12 0.46 -0.68
CA LEU A 277 27.55 0.51 0.67
C LEU A 277 27.27 -0.91 1.20
N PRO A 278 27.19 -1.08 2.54
CA PRO A 278 26.75 -2.32 3.16
C PRO A 278 25.44 -2.86 2.59
N LYS A 279 25.27 -4.20 2.59
CA LYS A 279 24.14 -4.88 1.93
C LYS A 279 22.77 -4.53 2.53
N ASP A 280 22.71 -4.09 3.76
CA ASP A 280 21.52 -3.65 4.49
C ASP A 280 21.12 -2.20 4.19
N CYS A 281 22.02 -1.41 3.60
CA CYS A 281 21.72 -0.07 3.10
C CYS A 281 20.82 -0.15 1.86
N VAL A 282 19.66 0.50 1.95
CA VAL A 282 18.68 0.57 0.85
C VAL A 282 18.20 2.01 0.65
N VAL A 283 17.74 2.34 -0.56
CA VAL A 283 17.29 3.70 -0.90
C VAL A 283 16.24 4.25 0.08
N HIS A 284 15.36 3.40 0.62
CA HIS A 284 14.39 3.83 1.63
C HIS A 284 15.04 4.28 2.94
N GLY A 285 16.23 3.81 3.26
CA GLY A 285 17.03 4.26 4.40
C GLY A 285 17.43 5.74 4.32
N MET A 286 17.52 6.32 3.10
CA MET A 286 17.78 7.75 2.92
C MET A 286 16.63 8.60 3.50
N ARG A 287 15.38 8.15 3.36
CA ARG A 287 14.23 8.84 3.95
C ARG A 287 14.24 8.78 5.49
N HIS A 288 14.71 7.68 6.07
CA HIS A 288 14.93 7.59 7.52
C HIS A 288 16.05 8.53 7.95
N ALA A 289 17.16 8.52 7.23
CA ALA A 289 18.28 9.39 7.49
C ALA A 289 17.93 10.89 7.34
N PHE A 290 17.11 11.27 6.39
CA PHE A 290 16.60 12.64 6.27
C PHE A 290 15.90 13.08 7.55
N ARG A 291 15.00 12.23 8.12
CA ARG A 291 14.34 12.51 9.38
C ARG A 291 15.32 12.64 10.54
N ASP A 292 16.33 11.76 10.59
CA ASP A 292 17.33 11.77 11.66
C ASP A 292 18.28 12.99 11.55
N ARG A 293 18.65 13.41 10.34
CA ARG A 293 19.43 14.64 10.10
C ARG A 293 18.66 15.87 10.60
N LEU A 294 17.38 15.99 10.28
CA LEU A 294 16.53 17.09 10.77
C LEU A 294 16.39 17.08 12.30
N ARG A 295 16.25 15.90 12.91
CA ARG A 295 16.24 15.78 14.38
C ARG A 295 17.57 16.18 15.01
N ALA A 296 18.68 15.77 14.43
CA ALA A 296 20.02 16.16 14.87
C ALA A 296 20.21 17.67 14.78
N GLY A 297 19.65 18.33 13.76
CA GLY A 297 19.57 19.78 13.62
C GLY A 297 18.54 20.47 14.52
N LYS A 298 17.88 19.72 15.44
CA LYS A 298 16.87 20.23 16.38
C LYS A 298 15.68 20.90 15.69
N VAL A 299 15.35 20.50 14.47
CA VAL A 299 14.20 21.00 13.71
C VAL A 299 12.91 20.61 14.44
N PRO A 300 11.92 21.53 14.56
CA PRO A 300 10.62 21.23 15.16
C PRO A 300 9.93 20.02 14.49
N ILE A 301 9.28 19.16 15.29
CA ILE A 301 8.73 17.90 14.81
C ILE A 301 7.62 18.11 13.75
N ASP A 302 6.84 19.16 13.89
CA ASP A 302 5.77 19.55 12.95
C ASP A 302 6.35 19.98 11.60
N MET A 303 7.46 20.74 11.59
CA MET A 303 8.20 21.07 10.37
C MET A 303 8.80 19.81 9.72
N ILE A 304 9.37 18.89 10.53
CA ILE A 304 9.86 17.61 10.03
C ILE A 304 8.72 16.84 9.36
N ASP A 305 7.56 16.76 10.02
CA ASP A 305 6.40 16.03 9.50
C ASP A 305 5.83 16.70 8.24
N GLN A 306 5.78 18.04 8.19
CA GLN A 306 5.41 18.80 6.98
C GLN A 306 6.35 18.47 5.81
N LEU A 307 7.66 18.61 5.98
CA LEU A 307 8.66 18.35 4.95
C LEU A 307 8.63 16.91 4.44
N GLY A 308 8.52 15.94 5.35
CA GLY A 308 8.52 14.53 5.00
C GLY A 308 7.16 13.97 4.55
N GLY A 309 6.07 14.69 4.75
CA GLY A 309 4.71 14.18 4.53
C GLY A 309 4.44 12.98 5.46
N TRP A 310 4.82 13.10 6.73
CA TRP A 310 4.39 12.20 7.80
C TRP A 310 3.12 12.71 8.43
N SER A 311 2.29 11.80 8.94
CA SER A 311 1.05 12.19 9.62
C SER A 311 1.39 12.84 10.96
N SER A 312 0.83 14.02 11.24
CA SER A 312 0.87 14.62 12.56
C SER A 312 0.14 13.74 13.57
N GLN A 313 0.77 13.50 14.72
CA GLN A 313 0.20 12.63 15.77
C GLN A 313 -0.78 13.36 16.69
N THR A 314 -0.74 14.69 16.75
CA THR A 314 -1.55 15.50 17.67
C THR A 314 -2.52 16.42 16.94
N ILE A 315 -3.63 16.73 17.61
CA ILE A 315 -4.65 17.65 17.10
C ILE A 315 -4.03 19.05 16.93
N GLY A 316 -3.21 19.51 17.86
CA GLY A 316 -2.56 20.82 17.83
C GLY A 316 -1.68 21.06 16.60
N GLN A 317 -1.05 20.01 16.05
CA GLN A 317 -0.24 20.09 14.83
C GLN A 317 -1.07 20.26 13.54
N ARG A 318 -2.40 20.21 13.63
CA ARG A 318 -3.32 20.41 12.48
C ARG A 318 -3.84 21.83 12.39
N TYR A 319 -3.58 22.66 13.40
CA TYR A 319 -3.99 24.06 13.40
C TYR A 319 -2.89 24.93 12.79
N GLY A 320 -3.30 25.91 11.97
CA GLY A 320 -2.43 26.85 11.28
C GLY A 320 -1.99 26.38 9.89
N ASP A 321 -1.41 27.32 9.13
CA ASP A 321 -1.00 27.12 7.73
C ASP A 321 0.36 26.42 7.58
N GLY A 322 0.98 26.02 8.71
CA GLY A 322 2.32 25.44 8.74
C GLY A 322 3.44 26.46 8.46
N TYR A 323 4.62 25.94 8.14
CA TYR A 323 5.80 26.76 7.85
C TYR A 323 5.83 27.17 6.38
N SER A 324 6.25 28.42 6.12
CA SER A 324 6.45 28.91 4.77
C SER A 324 7.55 28.13 4.03
N VAL A 325 7.53 28.16 2.70
CA VAL A 325 8.54 27.51 1.87
C VAL A 325 9.93 28.07 2.16
N GLN A 326 10.03 29.39 2.42
CA GLN A 326 11.27 30.07 2.75
C GLN A 326 11.84 29.60 4.10
N GLN A 327 11.02 29.53 5.16
CA GLN A 327 11.46 29.03 6.46
C GLN A 327 11.94 27.56 6.37
N CYS A 328 11.20 26.73 5.63
CA CYS A 328 11.60 25.35 5.37
C CYS A 328 12.93 25.27 4.61
N ARG A 329 13.17 26.14 3.62
CA ARG A 329 14.44 26.19 2.86
C ARG A 329 15.63 26.57 3.75
N GLU A 330 15.49 27.61 4.57
CA GLU A 330 16.54 28.07 5.47
C GLU A 330 16.99 26.97 6.43
N ILE A 331 16.03 26.27 7.03
CA ILE A 331 16.30 25.13 7.90
C ILE A 331 16.95 23.97 7.13
N LEU A 332 16.44 23.61 5.95
CA LEU A 332 17.03 22.53 5.16
C LEU A 332 18.47 22.88 4.74
N ALA A 333 18.74 24.12 4.33
CA ALA A 333 20.08 24.58 3.99
C ALA A 333 21.03 24.46 5.18
N SER A 334 20.61 24.85 6.38
CA SER A 334 21.46 24.78 7.57
C SER A 334 21.78 23.37 8.06
N VAL A 335 20.93 22.38 7.73
CA VAL A 335 21.06 20.99 8.22
C VAL A 335 21.65 20.06 7.17
N LEU A 336 21.43 20.31 5.88
CA LEU A 336 21.74 19.35 4.82
C LEU A 336 22.98 19.72 4.00
N THR A 337 23.32 21.00 3.93
CA THR A 337 24.51 21.50 3.25
C THR A 337 25.66 21.75 4.22
#